data_8553943951cd042fa9b2882c0fd8a33d
#
_entry.id   8553943951cd042fa9b2882c0fd8a33d
#
_cell.length_a   1.000
_cell.length_b   1.000
_cell.length_c   1.000
_cell.angle_alpha   90.00
_cell.angle_beta   90.00
_cell.angle_gamma   90.00
#
_symmetry.space_group_name_H-M   'P 1'
#
loop_
_entity.id
_entity.type
_entity.pdbx_description
1 polymer ?
#
loop_
_entity_poly.entity_id
_entity_poly.type
_entity_poly.pdbx_seq_one_letter_code
_entity_poly.pdbx_strand_id
1 'polypeptide(L)'
;QEMGQLYAPLTEEERQQLGVPTGGEGVAVRFVDELIGAYQLLPRPEEGVGEIGWYGLLPQWQGRDQGIQPLGQIIQRCRHMGLLRLRLRCGDDRQRSFWEKLGFSPVGGDVMEKDITPRVLDAHIPL
;
A
#
# COMPACT_ATOMS: atom_id res chain seq x y z
N GLN A 1 -13.71 -9.20 14.36
CA GLN A 1 -14.30 -8.53 13.39
C GLN A 1 -13.61 -8.49 12.12
N GLU A 2 -14.17 -7.80 11.22
CA GLU A 2 -13.61 -7.73 9.93
C GLU A 2 -12.24 -7.13 9.96
N MET A 3 -12.03 -6.17 10.83
CA MET A 3 -10.71 -5.57 10.92
C MET A 3 -9.67 -6.60 11.31
N GLY A 4 -10.00 -7.50 12.18
CA GLY A 4 -9.06 -8.53 12.56
C GLY A 4 -8.70 -9.42 11.40
N GLN A 5 -9.67 -9.71 10.53
CA GLN A 5 -9.37 -10.54 9.39
C GLN A 5 -8.44 -9.86 8.40
N LEU A 6 -8.60 -8.54 8.22
CA LEU A 6 -7.77 -7.83 7.28
C LEU A 6 -6.31 -7.80 7.70
N TYR A 7 -6.04 -7.93 8.99
CA TYR A 7 -4.67 -7.86 9.48
C TYR A 7 -4.15 -9.20 9.94
N ALA A 8 -4.82 -10.28 9.56
CA ALA A 8 -4.34 -11.61 9.92
C ALA A 8 -2.95 -11.84 9.31
N PRO A 9 -2.06 -12.51 10.03
CA PRO A 9 -0.72 -12.73 9.50
C PRO A 9 -0.73 -13.61 8.27
N LEU A 10 0.29 -13.48 7.46
CA LEU A 10 0.45 -14.33 6.30
C LEU A 10 0.93 -15.71 6.74
N THR A 11 0.44 -16.75 6.08
CA THR A 11 1.00 -18.07 6.27
C THR A 11 2.33 -18.17 5.52
N GLU A 12 3.11 -19.19 5.81
CA GLU A 12 4.39 -19.38 5.13
C GLU A 12 4.18 -19.56 3.63
N GLU A 13 3.17 -20.30 3.25
CA GLU A 13 2.89 -20.50 1.85
C GLU A 13 2.52 -19.20 1.15
N GLU A 14 1.72 -18.37 1.80
CA GLU A 14 1.35 -17.07 1.25
C GLU A 14 2.56 -16.17 1.11
N ARG A 15 3.47 -16.21 2.08
CA ARG A 15 4.70 -15.42 1.99
C ARG A 15 5.52 -15.81 0.78
N GLN A 16 5.60 -17.10 0.50
CA GLN A 16 6.34 -17.57 -0.66
C GLN A 16 5.68 -17.14 -1.96
N GLN A 17 4.36 -17.22 -2.03
CA GLN A 17 3.65 -16.80 -3.23
C GLN A 17 3.82 -15.32 -3.53
N LEU A 18 3.89 -14.50 -2.49
CA LEU A 18 4.01 -13.07 -2.67
C LEU A 18 5.45 -12.58 -2.75
N GLY A 19 6.42 -13.45 -2.49
CA GLY A 19 7.81 -13.04 -2.55
C GLY A 19 8.20 -12.11 -1.43
N VAL A 20 7.66 -12.32 -0.23
CA VAL A 20 7.91 -11.43 0.90
C VAL A 20 9.38 -11.52 1.30
N PRO A 21 10.05 -10.39 1.53
CA PRO A 21 11.45 -10.44 1.95
C PRO A 21 11.61 -11.17 3.27
N THR A 22 12.76 -11.82 3.42
CA THR A 22 13.08 -12.57 4.63
C THR A 22 13.04 -11.64 5.83
N GLY A 23 12.34 -12.06 6.86
CA GLY A 23 12.25 -11.27 8.08
C GLY A 23 11.30 -10.09 7.99
N GLY A 24 10.67 -9.88 6.86
CA GLY A 24 9.73 -8.77 6.73
C GLY A 24 8.40 -9.09 7.35
N GLU A 25 7.81 -8.09 7.96
CA GLU A 25 6.44 -8.20 8.44
C GLU A 25 5.53 -7.61 7.38
N GLY A 26 4.29 -8.03 7.35
CA GLY A 26 3.36 -7.50 6.39
C GLY A 26 1.93 -7.62 6.83
N VAL A 27 1.09 -6.86 6.16
CA VAL A 27 -0.34 -6.88 6.39
C VAL A 27 -1.00 -7.57 5.21
N ALA A 28 -1.74 -8.63 5.47
CA ALA A 28 -2.45 -9.34 4.42
C ALA A 28 -3.72 -8.58 4.07
N VAL A 29 -4.04 -8.53 2.80
CA VAL A 29 -5.28 -7.92 2.32
C VAL A 29 -6.14 -9.03 1.76
N ARG A 30 -7.32 -9.21 2.33
CA ARG A 30 -8.22 -10.29 1.95
C ARG A 30 -9.58 -9.73 1.60
N PHE A 31 -10.26 -10.43 0.72
CA PHE A 31 -11.61 -10.05 0.36
C PHE A 31 -12.43 -11.33 0.41
N VAL A 32 -13.40 -11.40 1.32
CA VAL A 32 -14.24 -12.57 1.53
C VAL A 32 -13.34 -13.81 1.75
N ASP A 33 -12.41 -13.67 2.67
CA ASP A 33 -11.46 -14.73 3.03
C ASP A 33 -10.46 -15.11 1.93
N GLU A 34 -10.52 -14.46 0.79
CA GLU A 34 -9.56 -14.75 -0.27
C GLU A 34 -8.41 -13.76 -0.18
N LEU A 35 -7.20 -14.25 -0.20
CA LEU A 35 -6.02 -13.39 -0.16
C LEU A 35 -5.85 -12.68 -1.48
N ILE A 36 -5.75 -11.38 -1.46
CA ILE A 36 -5.49 -10.57 -2.65
C ILE A 36 -4.02 -10.21 -2.73
N GLY A 37 -3.44 -9.81 -1.64
CA GLY A 37 -2.06 -9.38 -1.59
C GLY A 37 -1.67 -9.01 -0.18
N ALA A 38 -0.53 -8.33 -0.07
CA ALA A 38 -0.05 -7.89 1.23
C ALA A 38 0.92 -6.74 1.04
N TYR A 39 1.23 -6.05 2.12
CA TYR A 39 2.16 -4.93 2.08
C TYR A 39 2.83 -4.76 3.43
N GLN A 40 3.91 -3.99 3.45
CA GLN A 40 4.53 -3.57 4.69
C GLN A 40 4.47 -2.05 4.75
N LEU A 41 3.97 -1.52 5.85
CA LEU A 41 3.88 -0.08 6.05
C LEU A 41 4.74 0.29 7.24
N LEU A 42 5.67 1.21 7.03
CA LEU A 42 6.59 1.68 8.05
C LEU A 42 6.29 3.15 8.31
N PRO A 43 5.62 3.47 9.40
CA PRO A 43 5.30 4.88 9.67
C PRO A 43 6.54 5.68 10.02
N ARG A 44 6.61 6.91 9.51
CA ARG A 44 7.65 7.87 9.86
C ARG A 44 6.96 9.14 10.34
N PRO A 45 6.47 9.15 11.57
CA PRO A 45 5.66 10.30 12.04
C PRO A 45 6.40 11.61 12.03
N GLU A 46 7.69 11.60 12.31
CA GLU A 46 8.46 12.82 12.33
C GLU A 46 8.58 13.46 10.96
N GLU A 47 8.35 12.70 9.91
CA GLU A 47 8.39 13.22 8.55
C GLU A 47 7.00 13.36 7.96
N GLY A 48 5.98 12.88 8.65
CA GLY A 48 4.63 12.87 8.12
C GLY A 48 4.45 11.90 6.98
N VAL A 49 5.24 10.82 6.94
CA VAL A 49 5.30 9.91 5.82
C VAL A 49 5.02 8.48 6.25
N GLY A 50 4.28 7.74 5.45
CA GLY A 50 4.18 6.30 5.58
C GLY A 50 5.02 5.67 4.49
N GLU A 51 5.99 4.86 4.86
CA GLU A 51 6.87 4.25 3.88
C GLU A 51 6.39 2.85 3.57
N ILE A 52 6.24 2.52 2.29
CA ILE A 52 5.85 1.19 1.86
C ILE A 52 7.14 0.41 1.68
N GLY A 53 7.38 -0.57 2.56
CA GLY A 53 8.61 -1.36 2.50
C GLY A 53 8.55 -2.38 1.38
N TRP A 54 7.39 -3.00 1.18
CA TRP A 54 7.16 -3.86 0.05
C TRP A 54 5.65 -3.97 -0.16
N TYR A 55 5.26 -4.45 -1.34
CA TYR A 55 3.87 -4.48 -1.74
C TYR A 55 3.73 -5.60 -2.77
N GLY A 56 2.80 -6.48 -2.60
CA GLY A 56 2.63 -7.58 -3.52
C GLY A 56 1.18 -7.94 -3.74
N LEU A 57 0.86 -8.35 -4.95
CA LEU A 57 -0.45 -8.88 -5.30
C LEU A 57 -0.27 -10.28 -5.83
N LEU A 58 -1.19 -11.16 -5.51
CA LEU A 58 -1.16 -12.48 -6.11
C LEU A 58 -1.40 -12.35 -7.62
N PRO A 59 -0.84 -13.26 -8.42
CA PRO A 59 -0.92 -13.11 -9.88
C PRO A 59 -2.34 -12.97 -10.41
N GLN A 60 -3.30 -13.67 -9.83
CA GLN A 60 -4.66 -13.61 -10.32
C GLN A 60 -5.34 -12.27 -10.06
N TRP A 61 -4.74 -11.44 -9.20
CA TRP A 61 -5.29 -10.13 -8.91
C TRP A 61 -4.51 -8.99 -9.58
N GLN A 62 -3.43 -9.32 -10.28
CA GLN A 62 -2.66 -8.30 -10.97
C GLN A 62 -3.38 -7.86 -12.23
N GLY A 63 -3.22 -6.61 -12.58
CA GLY A 63 -3.82 -6.08 -13.80
C GLY A 63 -5.30 -5.81 -13.71
N ARG A 64 -5.88 -5.87 -12.52
CA ARG A 64 -7.30 -5.59 -12.32
C ARG A 64 -7.47 -4.37 -11.45
N ASP A 65 -8.66 -3.79 -11.48
CA ASP A 65 -8.94 -2.64 -10.62
C ASP A 65 -8.80 -3.01 -9.15
N GLN A 66 -9.02 -4.25 -8.80
CA GLN A 66 -8.86 -4.69 -7.43
C GLN A 66 -7.43 -4.47 -6.94
N GLY A 67 -6.49 -4.34 -7.84
CA GLY A 67 -5.12 -4.10 -7.46
C GLY A 67 -4.91 -2.80 -6.70
N ILE A 68 -5.84 -1.87 -6.76
CA ILE A 68 -5.69 -0.64 -6.01
C ILE A 68 -6.29 -0.74 -4.62
N GLN A 69 -7.02 -1.80 -4.30
CA GLN A 69 -7.62 -1.91 -2.97
C GLN A 69 -6.60 -1.91 -1.83
N PRO A 70 -5.48 -2.64 -1.93
CA PRO A 70 -4.49 -2.56 -0.86
C PRO A 70 -3.95 -1.15 -0.67
N LEU A 71 -3.77 -0.41 -1.75
CA LEU A 71 -3.31 0.96 -1.63
C LEU A 71 -4.34 1.82 -0.91
N GLY A 72 -5.62 1.58 -1.16
CA GLY A 72 -6.68 2.30 -0.46
C GLY A 72 -6.61 2.09 1.04
N GLN A 73 -6.34 0.86 1.47
CA GLN A 73 -6.17 0.59 2.89
C GLN A 73 -4.96 1.29 3.45
N ILE A 74 -3.86 1.30 2.73
CA ILE A 74 -2.64 1.96 3.18
C ILE A 74 -2.91 3.45 3.39
N ILE A 75 -3.60 4.07 2.45
CA ILE A 75 -3.92 5.48 2.54
C ILE A 75 -4.79 5.76 3.77
N GLN A 76 -5.81 4.94 3.98
CA GLN A 76 -6.68 5.12 5.13
C GLN A 76 -5.91 5.00 6.43
N ARG A 77 -5.07 4.00 6.54
CA ARG A 77 -4.29 3.79 7.76
C ARG A 77 -3.35 4.97 8.01
N CYS A 78 -2.71 5.48 6.96
CA CYS A 78 -1.82 6.61 7.11
C CYS A 78 -2.57 7.86 7.54
N ARG A 79 -3.73 8.10 6.97
CA ARG A 79 -4.53 9.25 7.36
C ARG A 79 -4.96 9.17 8.83
N HIS A 80 -5.28 7.97 9.29
CA HIS A 80 -5.63 7.80 10.69
C HIS A 80 -4.44 8.08 11.61
N MET A 81 -3.24 7.86 11.15
CA MET A 81 -2.04 8.15 11.92
C MET A 81 -1.55 9.58 11.74
N GLY A 82 -2.25 10.38 10.95
CA GLY A 82 -1.81 11.75 10.68
C GLY A 82 -0.70 11.86 9.68
N LEU A 83 -0.44 10.81 8.92
CA LEU A 83 0.59 10.83 7.89
C LEU A 83 -0.02 11.32 6.61
N LEU A 84 0.64 12.25 5.93
CA LEU A 84 0.06 12.91 4.77
C LEU A 84 0.77 12.61 3.46
N ARG A 85 1.77 11.76 3.48
CA ARG A 85 2.46 11.33 2.27
C ARG A 85 2.85 9.87 2.36
N LEU A 86 2.87 9.22 1.21
CA LEU A 86 3.39 7.87 1.09
C LEU A 86 4.70 7.92 0.34
N ARG A 87 5.61 7.04 0.68
CA ARG A 87 6.93 6.97 0.05
C ARG A 87 7.28 5.52 -0.22
N LEU A 88 7.95 5.27 -1.33
CA LEU A 88 8.48 3.95 -1.61
C LEU A 88 9.75 4.08 -2.44
N ARG A 89 10.51 3.00 -2.55
CA ARG A 89 11.67 2.96 -3.40
C ARG A 89 11.40 2.01 -4.55
N CYS A 90 11.73 2.43 -5.76
CA CYS A 90 11.42 1.66 -6.94
C CYS A 90 12.43 1.94 -8.02
N GLY A 91 13.35 1.02 -8.22
CA GLY A 91 14.39 1.19 -9.25
C GLY A 91 14.07 0.53 -10.57
N ASP A 92 12.94 -0.14 -10.68
CA ASP A 92 12.58 -0.87 -11.89
C ASP A 92 11.59 -0.04 -12.69
N ASP A 93 11.84 0.16 -13.98
CA ASP A 93 11.00 1.01 -14.82
C ASP A 93 9.58 0.49 -14.92
N ARG A 94 9.42 -0.82 -14.95
CA ARG A 94 8.08 -1.39 -15.05
C ARG A 94 7.29 -1.11 -13.78
N GLN A 95 7.91 -1.26 -12.64
CA GLN A 95 7.26 -0.95 -11.38
C GLN A 95 7.01 0.54 -11.25
N ARG A 96 7.91 1.38 -11.74
CA ARG A 96 7.69 2.81 -11.72
C ARG A 96 6.43 3.18 -12.45
N SER A 97 6.19 2.60 -13.63
CA SER A 97 5.00 2.90 -14.40
C SER A 97 3.75 2.53 -13.62
N PHE A 98 3.79 1.39 -12.94
CA PHE A 98 2.67 0.96 -12.11
C PHE A 98 2.36 2.00 -11.03
N TRP A 99 3.40 2.45 -10.32
CA TRP A 99 3.19 3.39 -9.23
C TRP A 99 2.78 4.78 -9.74
N GLU A 100 3.28 5.17 -10.91
CA GLU A 100 2.88 6.43 -11.51
C GLU A 100 1.38 6.44 -11.83
N LYS A 101 0.85 5.33 -12.28
CA LYS A 101 -0.57 5.24 -12.56
C LYS A 101 -1.39 5.38 -11.28
N LEU A 102 -0.81 5.09 -10.15
CA LEU A 102 -1.48 5.22 -8.87
C LEU A 102 -1.25 6.58 -8.22
N GLY A 103 -0.61 7.49 -8.94
CA GLY A 103 -0.44 8.85 -8.47
C GLY A 103 0.87 9.17 -7.79
N PHE A 104 1.83 8.25 -7.81
CA PHE A 104 3.15 8.51 -7.25
C PHE A 104 4.01 9.26 -8.25
N SER A 105 4.90 10.09 -7.76
CA SER A 105 5.83 10.85 -8.59
C SER A 105 7.25 10.65 -8.09
N PRO A 106 8.23 10.58 -8.99
CA PRO A 106 9.62 10.47 -8.57
C PRO A 106 10.08 11.75 -7.88
N VAL A 107 10.79 11.61 -6.79
CA VAL A 107 11.28 12.75 -6.04
C VAL A 107 12.81 12.77 -5.92
N GLY A 108 13.46 11.75 -6.44
CA GLY A 108 14.92 11.69 -6.43
C GLY A 108 15.40 10.27 -6.41
N GLY A 109 16.38 9.92 -7.24
CA GLY A 109 16.90 8.57 -7.29
C GLY A 109 15.79 7.56 -7.55
N ASP A 110 15.69 6.56 -6.71
CA ASP A 110 14.67 5.55 -6.86
C ASP A 110 13.47 5.78 -5.92
N VAL A 111 13.36 6.96 -5.34
CA VAL A 111 12.30 7.25 -4.39
C VAL A 111 11.09 7.87 -5.09
N MET A 112 9.91 7.38 -4.76
CA MET A 112 8.66 7.95 -5.27
C MET A 112 7.76 8.30 -4.11
N GLU A 113 6.96 9.35 -4.26
CA GLU A 113 6.06 9.81 -3.21
C GLU A 113 4.69 10.16 -3.76
N LYS A 114 3.69 10.06 -2.91
CA LYS A 114 2.33 10.44 -3.24
C LYS A 114 1.76 11.24 -2.09
N ASP A 115 1.15 12.39 -2.41
CA ASP A 115 0.48 13.22 -1.41
C ASP A 115 -0.89 12.61 -1.15
N ILE A 116 -1.19 12.29 0.09
CA ILE A 116 -2.47 11.71 0.46
C ILE A 116 -3.24 12.62 1.42
N THR A 117 -2.91 13.90 1.44
CA THR A 117 -3.63 14.87 2.27
C THR A 117 -5.10 14.90 1.84
N PRO A 118 -6.03 14.74 2.77
CA PRO A 118 -7.44 14.84 2.40
C PRO A 118 -7.75 16.24 1.88
N ARG A 119 -8.51 16.32 0.81
CA ARG A 119 -8.82 17.62 0.22
C ARG A 119 -10.19 18.06 0.66
N VAL A 120 -10.33 19.35 0.84
CA VAL A 120 -11.60 19.88 1.26
C VAL A 120 -12.68 19.55 0.25
N LEU A 121 -12.34 19.61 -1.03
CA LEU A 121 -13.32 19.28 -2.04
C LEU A 121 -13.80 17.85 -1.96
N ASP A 122 -12.90 16.96 -1.59
CA ASP A 122 -13.27 15.57 -1.48
C ASP A 122 -14.19 15.35 -0.31
N ALA A 123 -14.08 16.22 0.69
CA ALA A 123 -14.82 16.01 1.86
C ALA A 123 -16.12 16.69 1.87
N HIS A 124 -16.40 17.69 0.95
CA HIS A 124 -17.43 18.44 1.28
C HIS A 124 -18.50 18.26 0.42
N ILE A 125 -18.75 17.40 0.01
CA ILE A 125 -19.60 17.25 -0.77
C ILE A 125 -20.78 17.75 -0.63
N PRO A 126 -21.60 17.76 0.01
CA PRO A 126 -22.80 18.34 -0.27
C PRO A 126 -22.80 19.54 0.43
N LEU A 127 -22.72 20.40 0.07
CA LEU A 127 -22.95 21.54 0.68
C LEU A 127 -24.30 21.92 0.67
#